data_ba4957eea80e251a0900599a4e85f64d
#
_entry.id   ba4957eea80e251a0900599a4e85f64d
#
_cell.length_a   1.000
_cell.length_b   1.000
_cell.length_c   1.000
_cell.angle_alpha   90.00
_cell.angle_beta   90.00
_cell.angle_gamma   90.00
#
_symmetry.space_group_name_H-M   'P 1'
#
loop_
_entity.id
_entity.type
_entity.pdbx_description
1 polymer ?
#
loop_
_entity_poly.entity_id
_entity_poly.type
_entity_poly.pdbx_seq_one_letter_code
_entity_poly.pdbx_strand_id
1 'polypeptide(L)'
;MSHHQDLKKCAGKCAGLVSRKLSSNKKYTKVKDRRGQPIRGLWQRCGTYYARVTVEDLNGIKRDRRFALEASNLSEAKEELARLRAKPQELNLVKNRVPLFPNFWPSYIEAVRHQKRERTIKSEQMFLRQWESWLGAIALKRISIAHVLGFRTEKLSKGLSGRTVNLAVTVLNNLLNHARDLGLLDSLPTQNLKPIRWKPKRRRLFTTDDVNRLCEAALDAGQNGQMLSDYLRLMACCGSRWDETLRLRWVDVDWARKQLLVGAEGLSKNYEARVVDFNSFLEGHLSAMFTRRDQKSVWLFPAPRRKAQDRPARSLKESLRKIRDKAGCPGIWFHDCRHHFISYAVMSGIDYLTIARWVGHRDGGILIGRVYGHLNDEHKRKQANRLSFEI
;
A
#
# COMPACT_ATOMS: atom_id res chain seq x y z
N MET A 1 -26.81 3.76 53.85
CA MET A 1 -27.24 5.04 54.44
C MET A 1 -26.76 6.16 53.55
N SER A 2 -27.70 6.69 52.83
CA SER A 2 -27.98 8.07 52.42
C SER A 2 -26.84 8.80 51.66
N HIS A 3 -26.98 8.91 50.35
CA HIS A 3 -27.10 10.15 49.57
C HIS A 3 -27.45 9.83 48.13
N HIS A 4 -28.71 9.50 47.96
CA HIS A 4 -29.38 9.41 46.66
C HIS A 4 -30.68 10.16 46.78
N GLN A 5 -30.65 11.49 46.71
CA GLN A 5 -31.81 12.39 46.54
C GLN A 5 -31.24 13.79 46.43
N ASP A 6 -31.25 14.35 45.22
CA ASP A 6 -31.48 15.74 44.90
C ASP A 6 -31.02 16.07 43.47
N LEU A 7 -31.78 15.60 42.50
CA LEU A 7 -31.78 16.14 41.11
C LEU A 7 -33.15 15.88 40.45
N LYS A 8 -34.22 16.30 41.15
CA LYS A 8 -35.56 16.45 40.58
C LYS A 8 -36.19 17.70 41.16
N LYS A 9 -35.89 18.87 40.56
CA LYS A 9 -36.74 20.09 40.67
C LYS A 9 -36.10 21.21 39.85
N CYS A 10 -36.27 21.21 38.56
CA CYS A 10 -36.29 22.40 37.68
C CYS A 10 -37.00 22.05 36.37
N ALA A 11 -38.26 21.61 36.50
CA ALA A 11 -39.17 21.50 35.37
C ALA A 11 -40.42 22.30 35.79
N GLY A 12 -40.50 23.55 35.39
CA GLY A 12 -41.69 24.33 35.65
C GLY A 12 -41.54 25.77 35.20
N LYS A 13 -42.27 26.10 34.15
CA LYS A 13 -42.62 27.45 33.66
C LYS A 13 -41.82 27.99 32.50
N CYS A 14 -42.17 27.56 31.29
CA CYS A 14 -42.42 28.41 30.12
C CYS A 14 -43.51 27.77 29.26
N ALA A 15 -44.72 27.75 29.77
CA ALA A 15 -45.92 27.51 28.96
C ALA A 15 -46.34 28.85 28.37
N GLY A 16 -46.45 28.94 27.08
CA GLY A 16 -47.11 30.04 26.41
C GLY A 16 -46.39 30.59 25.18
N LEU A 17 -46.26 29.81 24.14
CA LEU A 17 -46.13 30.37 22.77
C LEU A 17 -46.85 29.44 21.78
N VAL A 18 -48.02 29.90 21.46
CA VAL A 18 -48.91 29.58 20.34
C VAL A 18 -48.29 28.59 19.31
N SER A 19 -48.83 27.37 19.30
CA SER A 19 -48.64 26.43 18.22
C SER A 19 -49.39 26.94 16.96
N ARG A 20 -48.72 27.73 16.12
CA ARG A 20 -49.12 27.90 14.73
C ARG A 20 -48.84 26.57 14.04
N LYS A 21 -49.89 25.84 13.70
CA LYS A 21 -49.86 24.72 12.74
C LYS A 21 -49.27 25.23 11.44
N LEU A 22 -47.97 25.05 11.24
CA LEU A 22 -47.34 25.17 9.91
C LEU A 22 -47.82 23.98 9.08
N SER A 23 -48.86 24.22 8.27
CA SER A 23 -49.27 23.31 7.21
C SER A 23 -48.06 23.16 6.29
N SER A 24 -47.44 21.99 6.32
CA SER A 24 -46.25 21.65 5.47
C SER A 24 -46.65 21.53 4.02
N ASN A 25 -46.71 22.66 3.31
CA ASN A 25 -46.86 22.67 1.88
C ASN A 25 -45.50 22.23 1.27
N LYS A 26 -45.27 20.95 1.19
CA LYS A 26 -44.03 20.33 0.69
C LYS A 26 -43.86 20.45 -0.83
N LYS A 27 -44.80 21.08 -1.55
CA LYS A 27 -44.80 21.18 -3.01
C LYS A 27 -44.11 22.45 -3.51
N TYR A 28 -43.37 22.33 -4.61
CA TYR A 28 -42.84 23.49 -5.33
C TYR A 28 -43.96 24.21 -6.05
N THR A 29 -44.09 25.52 -5.88
CA THR A 29 -45.05 26.39 -6.61
C THR A 29 -44.30 27.25 -7.59
N LYS A 30 -44.91 27.51 -8.78
CA LYS A 30 -44.35 28.44 -9.75
C LYS A 30 -44.47 29.87 -9.23
N VAL A 31 -43.40 30.63 -9.28
CA VAL A 31 -43.40 32.06 -8.95
C VAL A 31 -44.01 32.83 -10.09
N LYS A 32 -44.91 33.78 -9.77
CA LYS A 32 -45.62 34.64 -10.75
C LYS A 32 -45.05 36.05 -10.69
N ASP A 33 -45.12 36.76 -11.84
CA ASP A 33 -44.79 38.18 -11.94
C ASP A 33 -45.93 39.06 -11.43
N ARG A 34 -45.74 40.40 -11.50
CA ARG A 34 -46.76 41.37 -11.11
C ARG A 34 -48.07 41.31 -11.96
N ARG A 35 -48.00 40.68 -13.14
CA ARG A 35 -49.14 40.47 -14.02
C ARG A 35 -49.78 39.09 -13.85
N GLY A 36 -49.37 38.32 -12.83
CA GLY A 36 -49.90 36.99 -12.54
C GLY A 36 -49.35 35.89 -13.45
N GLN A 37 -48.40 36.20 -14.35
CA GLN A 37 -47.81 35.23 -15.27
C GLN A 37 -46.67 34.44 -14.58
N PRO A 38 -46.59 33.13 -14.81
CA PRO A 38 -45.53 32.31 -14.19
C PRO A 38 -44.17 32.63 -14.81
N ILE A 39 -43.19 32.93 -13.97
CA ILE A 39 -41.82 33.18 -14.39
C ILE A 39 -41.18 31.84 -14.75
N ARG A 40 -40.77 31.68 -16.00
CA ARG A 40 -40.20 30.44 -16.52
C ARG A 40 -38.91 30.07 -15.72
N GLY A 41 -38.90 28.87 -15.12
CA GLY A 41 -37.74 28.33 -14.40
C GLY A 41 -37.56 28.84 -12.96
N LEU A 42 -38.48 29.72 -12.44
CA LEU A 42 -38.47 30.18 -11.07
C LEU A 42 -39.57 29.49 -10.26
N TRP A 43 -39.17 28.90 -9.13
CA TRP A 43 -40.04 28.15 -8.24
C TRP A 43 -39.85 28.62 -6.80
N GLN A 44 -40.84 28.40 -5.94
CA GLN A 44 -40.75 28.69 -4.52
C GLN A 44 -41.21 27.48 -3.71
N ARG A 45 -40.54 27.27 -2.56
CA ARG A 45 -40.91 26.25 -1.59
C ARG A 45 -40.53 26.74 -0.20
N CYS A 46 -41.44 26.71 0.73
CA CYS A 46 -41.22 27.15 2.11
C CYS A 46 -40.50 28.51 2.22
N GLY A 47 -40.92 29.49 1.43
CA GLY A 47 -40.32 30.83 1.42
C GLY A 47 -39.03 30.99 0.60
N THR A 48 -38.37 29.93 0.23
CA THR A 48 -37.11 29.97 -0.54
C THR A 48 -37.36 29.88 -2.03
N TYR A 49 -36.66 30.70 -2.84
CA TYR A 49 -36.70 30.66 -4.29
C TYR A 49 -35.81 29.56 -4.84
N TYR A 50 -36.19 28.97 -5.95
CA TYR A 50 -35.47 27.90 -6.66
C TYR A 50 -35.43 28.17 -8.15
N ALA A 51 -34.23 28.11 -8.73
CA ALA A 51 -34.02 28.10 -10.17
C ALA A 51 -34.14 26.67 -10.74
N ARG A 52 -34.95 26.45 -11.75
CA ARG A 52 -34.94 25.23 -12.57
C ARG A 52 -34.10 25.50 -13.81
N VAL A 53 -32.97 24.83 -13.92
CA VAL A 53 -32.02 24.98 -15.01
C VAL A 53 -31.65 23.58 -15.54
N THR A 54 -31.51 23.48 -16.84
CA THR A 54 -31.02 22.27 -17.51
C THR A 54 -29.50 22.26 -17.39
N VAL A 55 -28.95 21.24 -16.74
CA VAL A 55 -27.50 21.00 -16.60
C VAL A 55 -27.13 19.74 -17.35
N GLU A 56 -26.00 19.78 -18.02
CA GLU A 56 -25.38 18.63 -18.68
C GLU A 56 -24.45 17.92 -17.69
N ASP A 57 -24.59 16.62 -17.55
CA ASP A 57 -23.68 15.83 -16.70
C ASP A 57 -22.37 15.47 -17.45
N LEU A 58 -21.40 14.90 -16.75
CA LEU A 58 -20.10 14.52 -17.32
C LEU A 58 -20.20 13.53 -18.49
N ASN A 59 -21.35 12.92 -18.70
CA ASN A 59 -21.63 11.98 -19.79
C ASN A 59 -22.42 12.64 -20.94
N GLY A 60 -22.57 13.98 -20.94
CA GLY A 60 -23.32 14.72 -21.96
C GLY A 60 -24.86 14.63 -21.82
N ILE A 61 -25.37 14.03 -20.73
CA ILE A 61 -26.82 13.86 -20.56
C ILE A 61 -27.41 15.11 -19.90
N LYS A 62 -28.34 15.76 -20.62
CA LYS A 62 -29.05 16.96 -20.13
C LYS A 62 -30.15 16.58 -19.17
N ARG A 63 -30.13 17.17 -17.96
CA ARG A 63 -31.17 16.97 -16.92
C ARG A 63 -31.60 18.28 -16.31
N ASP A 64 -32.90 18.44 -16.08
CA ASP A 64 -33.45 19.57 -15.35
C ASP A 64 -33.22 19.41 -13.85
N ARG A 65 -32.61 20.41 -13.24
CA ARG A 65 -32.40 20.45 -11.77
C ARG A 65 -32.92 21.74 -11.18
N ARG A 66 -33.31 21.70 -9.90
CA ARG A 66 -33.73 22.88 -9.12
C ARG A 66 -32.61 23.19 -8.12
N PHE A 67 -32.19 24.46 -8.14
CA PHE A 67 -31.15 25.00 -7.23
C PHE A 67 -31.82 26.02 -6.33
N ALA A 68 -31.57 25.95 -5.01
CA ALA A 68 -32.01 27.00 -4.11
C ALA A 68 -31.21 28.26 -4.39
N LEU A 69 -31.91 29.39 -4.46
CA LEU A 69 -31.35 30.73 -4.65
C LEU A 69 -31.13 31.36 -3.26
N GLU A 70 -30.12 32.19 -3.13
CA GLU A 70 -29.85 32.96 -1.91
C GLU A 70 -30.69 34.24 -1.85
N ALA A 71 -31.48 34.52 -2.88
CA ALA A 71 -32.30 35.68 -3.05
C ALA A 71 -33.38 35.82 -1.96
N SER A 72 -33.45 36.99 -1.32
CA SER A 72 -34.42 37.35 -0.29
C SER A 72 -35.73 37.85 -0.91
N ASN A 73 -35.72 38.38 -2.13
CA ASN A 73 -36.87 38.95 -2.82
C ASN A 73 -36.93 38.54 -4.30
N LEU A 74 -38.06 38.87 -4.96
CA LEU A 74 -38.33 38.46 -6.31
C LEU A 74 -37.37 39.08 -7.35
N SER A 75 -36.88 40.30 -7.11
CA SER A 75 -35.94 40.98 -8.03
C SER A 75 -34.59 40.24 -8.02
N GLU A 76 -34.03 40.02 -6.85
CA GLU A 76 -32.80 39.27 -6.66
C GLU A 76 -32.91 37.84 -7.23
N ALA A 77 -34.04 37.16 -7.01
CA ALA A 77 -34.30 35.84 -7.56
C ALA A 77 -34.30 35.80 -9.10
N LYS A 78 -34.77 36.85 -9.75
CA LYS A 78 -34.76 36.99 -11.23
C LYS A 78 -33.33 37.22 -11.73
N GLU A 79 -32.58 38.09 -11.09
CA GLU A 79 -31.18 38.39 -11.42
C GLU A 79 -30.29 37.16 -11.29
N GLU A 80 -30.44 36.47 -10.16
CA GLU A 80 -29.69 35.24 -9.90
C GLU A 80 -30.06 34.13 -10.90
N LEU A 81 -31.35 33.97 -11.26
CA LEU A 81 -31.81 33.07 -12.31
C LEU A 81 -31.22 33.44 -13.67
N ALA A 82 -31.15 34.73 -14.00
CA ALA A 82 -30.57 35.21 -15.26
C ALA A 82 -29.07 34.92 -15.33
N ARG A 83 -28.32 35.17 -14.23
CA ARG A 83 -26.91 34.86 -14.12
C ARG A 83 -26.63 33.35 -14.28
N LEU A 84 -27.43 32.50 -13.62
CA LEU A 84 -27.31 31.05 -13.72
C LEU A 84 -27.62 30.52 -15.13
N ARG A 85 -28.46 31.20 -15.89
CA ARG A 85 -28.77 30.87 -17.31
C ARG A 85 -27.69 31.34 -18.28
N ALA A 86 -27.08 32.50 -18.01
CA ALA A 86 -26.00 33.05 -18.82
C ALA A 86 -24.72 32.24 -18.74
N LYS A 87 -24.49 31.58 -17.58
CA LYS A 87 -23.30 30.73 -17.32
C LYS A 87 -23.71 29.36 -16.80
N PRO A 88 -24.31 28.48 -17.62
CA PRO A 88 -24.69 27.12 -17.19
C PRO A 88 -23.49 26.28 -16.77
N GLN A 89 -22.29 26.61 -17.23
CA GLN A 89 -21.04 25.97 -16.88
C GLN A 89 -20.63 26.23 -15.43
N GLU A 90 -21.03 27.36 -14.82
CA GLU A 90 -20.84 27.57 -13.35
C GLU A 90 -21.80 26.67 -12.53
N LEU A 91 -22.91 26.22 -13.13
CA LEU A 91 -23.82 25.22 -12.55
C LEU A 91 -23.36 23.76 -12.78
N ASN A 92 -22.46 23.55 -13.72
CA ASN A 92 -21.70 22.30 -13.88
C ASN A 92 -20.67 22.12 -12.78
N LEU A 93 -20.48 23.10 -11.90
CA LEU A 93 -20.20 22.83 -10.50
C LEU A 93 -21.40 22.09 -9.89
N VAL A 94 -21.68 20.90 -10.47
CA VAL A 94 -22.27 19.82 -9.70
C VAL A 94 -21.67 20.00 -8.33
N LYS A 95 -22.45 20.30 -7.28
CA LYS A 95 -22.11 19.86 -5.93
C LYS A 95 -21.84 18.40 -6.15
N ASN A 96 -20.58 18.07 -6.40
CA ASN A 96 -20.11 16.73 -6.71
C ASN A 96 -20.70 15.92 -5.58
N ARG A 97 -21.73 15.13 -5.87
CA ARG A 97 -22.19 14.18 -4.86
C ARG A 97 -20.98 13.35 -4.58
N VAL A 98 -20.31 13.72 -3.50
CA VAL A 98 -19.09 13.05 -3.10
C VAL A 98 -19.40 11.58 -3.13
N PRO A 99 -18.72 10.80 -3.95
CA PRO A 99 -19.09 9.43 -4.21
C PRO A 99 -19.07 8.63 -2.91
N LEU A 100 -19.85 7.57 -2.87
CA LEU A 100 -19.78 6.59 -1.81
C LEU A 100 -18.44 5.83 -1.91
N PHE A 101 -17.88 5.45 -0.78
CA PHE A 101 -16.62 4.71 -0.73
C PHE A 101 -16.59 3.47 -1.65
N PRO A 102 -17.62 2.59 -1.66
CA PRO A 102 -17.66 1.43 -2.56
C PRO A 102 -17.60 1.77 -4.04
N ASN A 103 -18.16 2.90 -4.43
CA ASN A 103 -18.19 3.32 -5.83
C ASN A 103 -16.90 4.04 -6.26
N PHE A 104 -16.15 4.60 -5.31
CA PHE A 104 -14.95 5.39 -5.61
C PHE A 104 -13.68 4.56 -5.65
N TRP A 105 -13.50 3.60 -4.74
CA TRP A 105 -12.24 2.88 -4.66
C TRP A 105 -11.89 2.07 -5.93
N PRO A 106 -12.85 1.49 -6.69
CA PRO A 106 -12.52 0.84 -7.97
C PRO A 106 -11.96 1.83 -9.00
N SER A 107 -12.56 3.03 -9.10
CA SER A 107 -12.06 4.10 -9.99
C SER A 107 -10.68 4.58 -9.60
N TYR A 108 -10.39 4.71 -8.29
CA TYR A 108 -9.05 5.00 -7.79
C TYR A 108 -8.04 3.94 -8.23
N ILE A 109 -8.35 2.66 -8.07
CA ILE A 109 -7.46 1.56 -8.48
C ILE A 109 -7.16 1.63 -9.98
N GLU A 110 -8.16 1.93 -10.80
CA GLU A 110 -7.95 2.06 -12.24
C GLU A 110 -7.08 3.26 -12.59
N ALA A 111 -7.28 4.40 -11.94
CA ALA A 111 -6.47 5.61 -12.14
C ALA A 111 -4.99 5.41 -11.80
N VAL A 112 -4.67 4.60 -10.76
CA VAL A 112 -3.28 4.38 -10.32
C VAL A 112 -2.65 3.12 -10.92
N ARG A 113 -3.37 2.34 -11.72
CA ARG A 113 -2.92 1.06 -12.28
C ARG A 113 -1.61 1.19 -13.06
N HIS A 114 -1.49 2.23 -13.89
CA HIS A 114 -0.30 2.46 -14.71
C HIS A 114 0.93 2.93 -13.92
N GLN A 115 0.73 3.42 -12.70
CA GLN A 115 1.80 3.95 -11.84
C GLN A 115 2.34 2.90 -10.86
N LYS A 116 1.62 1.79 -10.66
CA LYS A 116 1.92 0.79 -9.64
C LYS A 116 2.06 -0.60 -10.25
N ARG A 117 2.92 -1.40 -9.63
CA ARG A 117 3.05 -2.80 -10.01
C ARG A 117 1.78 -3.58 -9.67
N GLU A 118 1.45 -4.57 -10.48
CA GLU A 118 0.27 -5.43 -10.31
C GLU A 118 0.16 -6.04 -8.89
N ARG A 119 1.29 -6.43 -8.30
CA ARG A 119 1.33 -6.94 -6.93
C ARG A 119 0.93 -5.86 -5.89
N THR A 120 1.30 -4.62 -6.10
CA THR A 120 0.91 -3.50 -5.24
C THR A 120 -0.57 -3.23 -5.38
N ILE A 121 -1.08 -3.22 -6.61
CA ILE A 121 -2.52 -3.08 -6.91
C ILE A 121 -3.33 -4.17 -6.18
N LYS A 122 -2.94 -5.44 -6.29
CA LYS A 122 -3.61 -6.54 -5.58
C LYS A 122 -3.61 -6.36 -4.06
N SER A 123 -2.51 -5.87 -3.51
CA SER A 123 -2.41 -5.59 -2.07
C SER A 123 -3.31 -4.42 -1.66
N GLU A 124 -3.34 -3.33 -2.43
CA GLU A 124 -4.22 -2.19 -2.16
C GLU A 124 -5.69 -2.59 -2.28
N GLN A 125 -6.07 -3.35 -3.30
CA GLN A 125 -7.43 -3.88 -3.46
C GLN A 125 -7.86 -4.73 -2.24
N MET A 126 -6.97 -5.56 -1.73
CA MET A 126 -7.24 -6.37 -0.52
C MET A 126 -7.56 -5.48 0.69
N PHE A 127 -6.77 -4.42 0.92
CA PHE A 127 -7.02 -3.49 2.03
C PHE A 127 -8.26 -2.63 1.79
N LEU A 128 -8.52 -2.18 0.56
CA LEU A 128 -9.70 -1.39 0.24
C LEU A 128 -11.00 -2.18 0.42
N ARG A 129 -11.00 -3.48 0.11
CA ARG A 129 -12.14 -4.37 0.44
C ARG A 129 -12.37 -4.51 1.95
N GLN A 130 -11.30 -4.53 2.75
CA GLN A 130 -11.44 -4.54 4.21
C GLN A 130 -12.01 -3.21 4.72
N TRP A 131 -11.62 -2.08 4.13
CA TRP A 131 -12.19 -0.77 4.41
C TRP A 131 -13.66 -0.69 3.98
N GLU A 132 -14.02 -1.22 2.82
CA GLU A 132 -15.41 -1.29 2.35
C GLU A 132 -16.29 -2.08 3.31
N SER A 133 -15.82 -3.26 3.76
CA SER A 133 -16.52 -4.06 4.76
C SER A 133 -16.72 -3.34 6.09
N TRP A 134 -15.79 -2.45 6.48
CA TRP A 134 -15.87 -1.67 7.71
C TRP A 134 -16.74 -0.42 7.59
N LEU A 135 -16.57 0.34 6.53
CA LEU A 135 -17.21 1.63 6.32
C LEU A 135 -18.63 1.51 5.74
N GLY A 136 -18.91 0.45 4.99
CA GLY A 136 -20.15 0.31 4.24
C GLY A 136 -20.33 1.38 3.17
N ALA A 137 -21.57 1.68 2.84
CA ALA A 137 -21.95 2.67 1.82
C ALA A 137 -21.90 4.13 2.36
N ILE A 138 -20.75 4.54 2.88
CA ILE A 138 -20.53 5.90 3.39
C ILE A 138 -19.99 6.83 2.29
N ALA A 139 -20.43 8.09 2.27
CA ALA A 139 -19.83 9.11 1.39
C ALA A 139 -18.42 9.48 1.87
N LEU A 140 -17.47 9.70 0.95
CA LEU A 140 -16.08 10.03 1.29
C LEU A 140 -15.95 11.19 2.29
N LYS A 141 -16.74 12.25 2.14
CA LYS A 141 -16.77 13.40 3.09
C LYS A 141 -17.21 13.04 4.51
N ARG A 142 -17.88 11.91 4.70
CA ARG A 142 -18.34 11.46 6.02
C ARG A 142 -17.35 10.52 6.71
N ILE A 143 -16.28 10.13 6.02
CA ILE A 143 -15.22 9.35 6.66
C ILE A 143 -14.50 10.25 7.67
N SER A 144 -14.59 9.88 8.94
CA SER A 144 -14.01 10.63 10.05
C SER A 144 -12.84 9.90 10.69
N ILE A 145 -12.09 10.62 11.51
CA ILE A 145 -11.03 10.02 12.33
C ILE A 145 -11.57 8.89 13.24
N ALA A 146 -12.80 9.00 13.74
CA ALA A 146 -13.42 7.97 14.56
C ALA A 146 -13.58 6.64 13.81
N HIS A 147 -13.95 6.67 12.54
CA HIS A 147 -14.00 5.46 11.69
C HIS A 147 -12.64 4.81 11.57
N VAL A 148 -11.57 5.61 11.41
CA VAL A 148 -10.20 5.10 11.26
C VAL A 148 -9.68 4.52 12.58
N LEU A 149 -9.94 5.18 13.70
CA LEU A 149 -9.57 4.68 15.02
C LEU A 149 -10.33 3.38 15.36
N GLY A 150 -11.63 3.33 15.10
CA GLY A 150 -12.44 2.12 15.29
C GLY A 150 -11.91 0.94 14.47
N PHE A 151 -11.59 1.16 13.19
CA PHE A 151 -10.95 0.14 12.35
C PHE A 151 -9.63 -0.35 12.94
N ARG A 152 -8.76 0.57 13.40
CA ARG A 152 -7.48 0.21 14.02
C ARG A 152 -7.68 -0.69 15.25
N THR A 153 -8.62 -0.31 16.13
CA THR A 153 -8.94 -1.08 17.34
C THR A 153 -9.45 -2.47 16.98
N GLU A 154 -10.39 -2.55 16.05
CA GLU A 154 -10.98 -3.82 15.60
C GLU A 154 -9.93 -4.74 14.97
N LYS A 155 -9.03 -4.22 14.12
CA LYS A 155 -8.00 -5.04 13.49
C LYS A 155 -6.93 -5.51 14.49
N LEU A 156 -6.58 -4.67 15.48
CA LEU A 156 -5.66 -5.07 16.55
C LEU A 156 -6.29 -6.13 17.46
N SER A 157 -7.57 -6.00 17.82
CA SER A 157 -8.27 -7.02 18.62
C SER A 157 -8.37 -8.38 17.93
N LYS A 158 -8.40 -8.39 16.57
CA LYS A 158 -8.29 -9.60 15.75
C LYS A 158 -6.85 -10.12 15.60
N GLY A 159 -5.88 -9.58 16.32
CA GLY A 159 -4.50 -10.06 16.35
C GLY A 159 -3.63 -9.59 15.17
N LEU A 160 -4.08 -8.63 14.34
CA LEU A 160 -3.23 -8.09 13.29
C LEU A 160 -2.10 -7.25 13.91
N SER A 161 -0.91 -7.33 13.31
CA SER A 161 0.22 -6.51 13.76
C SER A 161 -0.02 -5.03 13.51
N GLY A 162 0.50 -4.15 14.38
CA GLY A 162 0.45 -2.70 14.19
C GLY A 162 1.01 -2.26 12.84
N ARG A 163 2.03 -2.97 12.31
CA ARG A 163 2.55 -2.74 10.95
C ARG A 163 1.50 -2.97 9.87
N THR A 164 0.77 -4.08 9.95
CA THR A 164 -0.28 -4.42 8.97
C THR A 164 -1.42 -3.42 9.01
N VAL A 165 -1.82 -3.02 10.22
CA VAL A 165 -2.87 -2.01 10.41
C VAL A 165 -2.42 -0.64 9.88
N ASN A 166 -1.18 -0.22 10.13
CA ASN A 166 -0.63 1.01 9.57
C ASN A 166 -0.62 0.98 8.03
N LEU A 167 -0.29 -0.16 7.42
CA LEU A 167 -0.32 -0.31 5.96
C LEU A 167 -1.74 -0.16 5.40
N ALA A 168 -2.74 -0.75 6.07
CA ALA A 168 -4.15 -0.56 5.69
C ALA A 168 -4.58 0.92 5.76
N VAL A 169 -4.16 1.65 6.79
CA VAL A 169 -4.41 3.11 6.91
C VAL A 169 -3.69 3.88 5.81
N THR A 170 -2.44 3.51 5.48
CA THR A 170 -1.70 4.14 4.38
C THR A 170 -2.43 3.99 3.05
N VAL A 171 -3.00 2.82 2.78
CA VAL A 171 -3.79 2.58 1.55
C VAL A 171 -5.05 3.45 1.53
N LEU A 172 -5.78 3.57 2.66
CA LEU A 172 -6.89 4.50 2.75
C LEU A 172 -6.44 5.94 2.49
N ASN A 173 -5.32 6.36 3.08
CA ASN A 173 -4.78 7.71 2.87
C ASN A 173 -4.43 7.98 1.41
N ASN A 174 -3.87 7.02 0.70
CA ASN A 174 -3.57 7.16 -0.73
C ASN A 174 -4.85 7.41 -1.53
N LEU A 175 -5.92 6.68 -1.24
CA LEU A 175 -7.23 6.87 -1.86
C LEU A 175 -7.83 8.24 -1.52
N LEU A 176 -7.79 8.64 -0.24
CA LEU A 176 -8.34 9.94 0.20
C LEU A 176 -7.54 11.12 -0.36
N ASN A 177 -6.20 11.00 -0.48
CA ASN A 177 -5.37 11.99 -1.16
C ASN A 177 -5.80 12.14 -2.62
N HIS A 178 -5.96 11.02 -3.33
CA HIS A 178 -6.45 11.05 -4.71
C HIS A 178 -7.82 11.73 -4.83
N ALA A 179 -8.73 11.47 -3.88
CA ALA A 179 -10.03 12.15 -3.82
C ALA A 179 -9.89 13.65 -3.58
N ARG A 180 -8.94 14.07 -2.74
CA ARG A 180 -8.63 15.48 -2.49
C ARG A 180 -8.05 16.15 -3.74
N ASP A 181 -7.14 15.50 -4.42
CA ASP A 181 -6.51 16.01 -5.65
C ASP A 181 -7.54 16.17 -6.79
N LEU A 182 -8.64 15.39 -6.76
CA LEU A 182 -9.82 15.57 -7.63
C LEU A 182 -10.82 16.63 -7.12
N GLY A 183 -10.53 17.34 -6.03
CA GLY A 183 -11.43 18.36 -5.46
C GLY A 183 -12.67 17.78 -4.75
N LEU A 184 -12.72 16.48 -4.48
CA LEU A 184 -13.83 15.81 -3.79
C LEU A 184 -13.78 15.98 -2.28
N LEU A 185 -12.61 16.28 -1.71
CA LEU A 185 -12.35 16.50 -0.30
C LEU A 185 -11.53 17.78 -0.09
N ASP A 186 -11.86 18.53 0.94
CA ASP A 186 -11.12 19.75 1.31
C ASP A 186 -9.94 19.42 2.25
N SER A 187 -10.10 18.39 3.10
CA SER A 187 -9.09 17.96 4.08
C SER A 187 -9.16 16.46 4.31
N LEU A 188 -8.12 15.91 4.89
CA LEU A 188 -8.04 14.48 5.20
C LEU A 188 -8.36 14.22 6.67
N PRO A 189 -9.24 13.26 6.99
CA PRO A 189 -9.55 12.91 8.39
C PRO A 189 -8.35 12.33 9.13
N THR A 190 -7.30 11.95 8.41
CA THR A 190 -6.11 11.27 8.93
C THR A 190 -4.87 12.16 8.97
N GLN A 191 -4.99 13.45 8.65
CA GLN A 191 -3.85 14.38 8.48
C GLN A 191 -2.88 14.36 9.67
N ASN A 192 -3.40 14.29 10.91
CA ASN A 192 -2.59 14.29 12.13
C ASN A 192 -2.51 12.93 12.81
N LEU A 193 -2.92 11.86 12.12
CA LEU A 193 -2.95 10.52 12.68
C LEU A 193 -1.55 9.91 12.76
N LYS A 194 -1.02 9.76 13.96
CA LYS A 194 0.26 9.07 14.19
C LYS A 194 0.11 7.56 13.94
N PRO A 195 1.12 6.93 13.31
CA PRO A 195 1.12 5.48 13.13
C PRO A 195 1.19 4.77 14.48
N ILE A 196 0.61 3.57 14.53
CA ILE A 196 0.72 2.69 15.69
C ILE A 196 2.20 2.33 15.86
N ARG A 197 2.74 2.53 17.07
CA ARG A 197 4.08 2.04 17.41
C ARG A 197 4.07 0.52 17.43
N TRP A 198 5.01 -0.08 16.78
CA TRP A 198 5.20 -1.53 16.77
C TRP A 198 6.68 -1.83 16.85
N LYS A 199 7.03 -2.92 17.53
CA LYS A 199 8.41 -3.39 17.59
C LYS A 199 8.54 -4.58 16.64
N PRO A 200 9.50 -4.59 15.71
CA PRO A 200 9.77 -5.77 14.90
C PRO A 200 10.20 -6.92 15.84
N LYS A 201 9.69 -8.11 15.58
CA LYS A 201 10.20 -9.30 16.28
C LYS A 201 11.69 -9.44 15.97
N ARG A 202 12.51 -9.58 17.00
CA ARG A 202 13.93 -9.92 16.81
C ARG A 202 13.99 -11.25 16.07
N ARG A 203 14.68 -11.26 14.95
CA ARG A 203 14.91 -12.48 14.18
C ARG A 203 16.15 -13.16 14.76
N ARG A 204 16.11 -14.49 14.89
CA ARG A 204 17.30 -15.29 15.12
C ARG A 204 18.26 -15.08 13.95
N LEU A 205 19.56 -14.99 14.24
CA LEU A 205 20.58 -15.03 13.20
C LEU A 205 20.46 -16.37 12.46
N PHE A 206 20.30 -16.30 11.16
CA PHE A 206 20.30 -17.46 10.30
C PHE A 206 21.76 -17.82 9.97
N THR A 207 22.21 -18.96 10.48
CA THR A 207 23.63 -19.36 10.46
C THR A 207 23.99 -20.17 9.22
N THR A 208 25.29 -20.38 8.98
CA THR A 208 25.76 -21.26 7.90
C THR A 208 25.30 -22.70 8.13
N ASP A 209 25.26 -23.17 9.39
CA ASP A 209 24.73 -24.49 9.72
C ASP A 209 23.25 -24.64 9.39
N ASP A 210 22.47 -23.58 9.60
CA ASP A 210 21.06 -23.57 9.19
C ASP A 210 20.93 -23.70 7.68
N VAL A 211 21.77 -23.00 6.90
CA VAL A 211 21.82 -23.13 5.44
C VAL A 211 22.16 -24.56 5.03
N ASN A 212 23.19 -25.15 5.65
CA ASN A 212 23.62 -26.51 5.34
C ASN A 212 22.52 -27.53 5.64
N ARG A 213 21.91 -27.49 6.83
CA ARG A 213 20.79 -28.39 7.19
C ARG A 213 19.62 -28.27 6.23
N LEU A 214 19.27 -27.05 5.81
CA LEU A 214 18.23 -26.86 4.80
C LEU A 214 18.61 -27.43 3.44
N CYS A 215 19.88 -27.31 3.03
CA CYS A 215 20.37 -27.84 1.76
C CYS A 215 20.37 -29.37 1.78
N GLU A 216 20.79 -30.00 2.88
CA GLU A 216 20.75 -31.46 3.08
C GLU A 216 19.30 -31.96 3.05
N ALA A 217 18.42 -31.37 3.85
CA ALA A 217 17.00 -31.71 3.84
C ALA A 217 16.32 -31.47 2.48
N ALA A 218 16.84 -30.54 1.68
CA ALA A 218 16.37 -30.32 0.32
C ALA A 218 16.78 -31.48 -0.61
N LEU A 219 18.02 -31.95 -0.52
CA LEU A 219 18.51 -33.07 -1.32
C LEU A 219 17.70 -34.35 -1.08
N ASP A 220 17.26 -34.56 0.17
CA ASP A 220 16.43 -35.70 0.55
C ASP A 220 14.94 -35.57 0.10
N ALA A 221 14.53 -34.40 -0.37
CA ALA A 221 13.13 -34.10 -0.70
C ALA A 221 12.69 -34.51 -2.12
N GLY A 222 13.53 -35.21 -2.90
CA GLY A 222 13.16 -35.76 -4.22
C GLY A 222 13.31 -34.76 -5.37
N GLN A 223 12.44 -34.85 -6.36
CA GLN A 223 12.62 -34.33 -7.73
C GLN A 223 13.10 -32.87 -7.88
N ASN A 224 12.81 -31.99 -6.93
CA ASN A 224 13.27 -30.59 -6.94
C ASN A 224 14.32 -30.29 -5.88
N GLY A 225 14.82 -31.30 -5.19
CA GLY A 225 15.70 -31.17 -4.05
C GLY A 225 17.03 -30.50 -4.40
N GLN A 226 17.67 -30.94 -5.46
CA GLN A 226 18.92 -30.34 -5.95
C GLN A 226 18.73 -28.87 -6.32
N MET A 227 17.67 -28.55 -7.05
CA MET A 227 17.36 -27.16 -7.43
C MET A 227 17.12 -26.28 -6.20
N LEU A 228 16.41 -26.77 -5.18
CA LEU A 228 16.17 -26.04 -3.94
C LEU A 228 17.46 -25.85 -3.16
N SER A 229 18.31 -26.88 -3.05
CA SER A 229 19.61 -26.80 -2.39
C SER A 229 20.52 -25.77 -3.09
N ASP A 230 20.63 -25.84 -4.42
CA ASP A 230 21.41 -24.87 -5.22
C ASP A 230 20.89 -23.45 -5.06
N TYR A 231 19.59 -23.28 -5.02
CA TYR A 231 18.94 -22.00 -4.85
C TYR A 231 19.20 -21.37 -3.46
N LEU A 232 19.12 -22.17 -2.39
CA LEU A 232 19.39 -21.72 -1.02
C LEU A 232 20.85 -21.29 -0.86
N ARG A 233 21.78 -22.10 -1.37
CA ARG A 233 23.22 -21.79 -1.33
C ARG A 233 23.52 -20.51 -2.11
N LEU A 234 23.01 -20.40 -3.35
CA LEU A 234 23.23 -19.21 -4.15
C LEU A 234 22.71 -17.94 -3.45
N MET A 235 21.50 -17.97 -2.93
CA MET A 235 20.96 -16.83 -2.18
C MET A 235 21.78 -16.46 -0.94
N ALA A 236 22.26 -17.46 -0.20
CA ALA A 236 23.08 -17.25 0.99
C ALA A 236 24.47 -16.67 0.66
N CYS A 237 24.98 -16.86 -0.57
CA CYS A 237 26.31 -16.42 -0.99
C CYS A 237 26.33 -15.13 -1.79
N CYS A 238 25.19 -14.72 -2.41
CA CYS A 238 25.12 -13.50 -3.22
C CYS A 238 24.15 -12.47 -2.67
N GLY A 239 23.32 -12.80 -1.68
CA GLY A 239 22.37 -11.87 -1.05
C GLY A 239 21.28 -11.33 -1.96
N SER A 240 21.02 -11.95 -3.13
CA SER A 240 19.97 -11.54 -4.06
C SER A 240 18.57 -11.71 -3.48
N ARG A 241 17.57 -11.01 -4.06
CA ARG A 241 16.18 -11.23 -3.66
C ARG A 241 15.66 -12.52 -4.28
N TRP A 242 14.78 -13.22 -3.56
CA TRP A 242 14.25 -14.52 -3.98
C TRP A 242 13.67 -14.53 -5.41
N ASP A 243 13.03 -13.45 -5.82
CA ASP A 243 12.41 -13.33 -7.14
C ASP A 243 13.46 -13.06 -8.24
N GLU A 244 14.50 -12.29 -7.92
CA GLU A 244 15.63 -12.00 -8.81
C GLU A 244 16.46 -13.27 -9.05
N THR A 245 16.71 -14.05 -7.98
CA THR A 245 17.49 -15.31 -8.08
C THR A 245 16.84 -16.33 -9.02
N LEU A 246 15.51 -16.48 -8.98
CA LEU A 246 14.80 -17.40 -9.88
C LEU A 246 14.94 -17.04 -11.36
N ARG A 247 15.24 -15.78 -11.67
CA ARG A 247 15.33 -15.27 -13.02
C ARG A 247 16.74 -15.07 -13.52
N LEU A 248 17.73 -15.62 -12.82
CA LEU A 248 19.11 -15.62 -13.28
C LEU A 248 19.27 -16.56 -14.48
N ARG A 249 20.02 -16.09 -15.46
CA ARG A 249 20.39 -16.84 -16.65
C ARG A 249 21.89 -17.11 -16.65
N TRP A 250 22.32 -18.13 -17.34
CA TRP A 250 23.73 -18.44 -17.46
C TRP A 250 24.54 -17.32 -18.12
N VAL A 251 23.92 -16.52 -19.01
CA VAL A 251 24.55 -15.33 -19.60
C VAL A 251 24.79 -14.20 -18.57
N ASP A 252 24.08 -14.22 -17.43
CA ASP A 252 24.27 -13.24 -16.35
C ASP A 252 25.50 -13.57 -15.48
N VAL A 253 26.19 -14.71 -15.71
CA VAL A 253 27.41 -15.15 -15.02
C VAL A 253 28.62 -14.77 -15.86
N ASP A 254 29.34 -13.74 -15.45
CA ASP A 254 30.59 -13.33 -16.09
C ASP A 254 31.78 -14.05 -15.41
N TRP A 255 32.19 -15.14 -16.02
CA TRP A 255 33.31 -15.97 -15.52
C TRP A 255 34.67 -15.26 -15.60
N ALA A 256 34.87 -14.42 -16.62
CA ALA A 256 36.14 -13.72 -16.82
C ALA A 256 36.34 -12.61 -15.74
N ARG A 257 35.26 -11.86 -15.44
CA ARG A 257 35.30 -10.82 -14.41
C ARG A 257 34.98 -11.33 -13.01
N LYS A 258 34.59 -12.59 -12.88
CA LYS A 258 34.11 -13.20 -11.63
C LYS A 258 32.96 -12.41 -11.01
N GLN A 259 31.92 -12.16 -11.80
CA GLN A 259 30.79 -11.33 -11.42
C GLN A 259 29.46 -11.98 -11.83
N LEU A 260 28.42 -11.73 -10.99
CA LEU A 260 27.04 -12.12 -11.26
C LEU A 260 26.18 -10.88 -11.45
N LEU A 261 25.57 -10.75 -12.62
CA LEU A 261 24.63 -9.68 -12.92
C LEU A 261 23.25 -10.05 -12.38
N VAL A 262 22.75 -9.33 -11.39
CA VAL A 262 21.46 -9.59 -10.74
C VAL A 262 20.46 -8.51 -11.12
N GLY A 263 19.27 -8.92 -11.59
CA GLY A 263 18.20 -8.02 -11.94
C GLY A 263 18.31 -7.42 -13.33
N ALA A 264 18.99 -8.11 -14.26
CA ALA A 264 19.01 -7.76 -15.67
C ALA A 264 17.60 -7.56 -16.24
N GLU A 265 17.48 -6.78 -17.31
CA GLU A 265 16.22 -6.52 -18.04
C GLU A 265 15.11 -5.85 -17.18
N GLY A 266 15.49 -5.03 -16.18
CA GLY A 266 14.51 -4.30 -15.39
C GLY A 266 13.66 -5.17 -14.45
N LEU A 267 14.01 -6.43 -14.30
CA LEU A 267 13.29 -7.39 -13.44
C LEU A 267 13.51 -7.17 -11.93
N SER A 268 14.47 -6.32 -11.56
CA SER A 268 14.68 -5.95 -10.15
C SER A 268 13.53 -5.10 -9.61
N LYS A 269 13.33 -5.09 -8.29
CA LYS A 269 12.31 -4.26 -7.63
C LYS A 269 12.46 -2.77 -7.95
N ASN A 270 13.67 -2.32 -8.23
CA ASN A 270 14.00 -0.92 -8.48
C ASN A 270 14.32 -0.64 -9.96
N TYR A 271 14.07 -1.59 -10.86
CA TYR A 271 14.41 -1.51 -12.29
C TYR A 271 15.91 -1.30 -12.59
N GLU A 272 16.79 -1.60 -11.61
CA GLU A 272 18.23 -1.48 -11.74
C GLU A 272 18.90 -2.85 -11.59
N ALA A 273 19.72 -3.18 -12.55
CA ALA A 273 20.64 -4.29 -12.43
C ALA A 273 21.80 -3.91 -11.50
N ARG A 274 22.39 -4.91 -10.88
CA ARG A 274 23.60 -4.74 -10.07
C ARG A 274 24.53 -5.92 -10.24
N VAL A 275 25.78 -5.68 -9.97
CA VAL A 275 26.83 -6.69 -10.01
C VAL A 275 27.13 -7.16 -8.60
N VAL A 276 27.28 -8.46 -8.43
CA VAL A 276 27.76 -9.12 -7.22
C VAL A 276 29.08 -9.80 -7.57
N ASP A 277 30.16 -9.38 -6.91
CA ASP A 277 31.45 -9.99 -7.11
C ASP A 277 31.52 -11.40 -6.50
N PHE A 278 32.26 -12.31 -7.12
CA PHE A 278 32.39 -13.66 -6.59
C PHE A 278 33.25 -13.66 -5.31
N ASN A 279 32.76 -14.36 -4.31
CA ASN A 279 33.60 -14.95 -3.31
C ASN A 279 33.93 -16.40 -3.74
N SER A 280 34.96 -17.00 -3.15
CA SER A 280 35.42 -18.34 -3.50
C SER A 280 34.31 -19.40 -3.44
N PHE A 281 33.39 -19.27 -2.48
CA PHE A 281 32.28 -20.19 -2.32
C PHE A 281 31.23 -20.02 -3.45
N LEU A 282 30.90 -18.80 -3.82
CA LEU A 282 29.96 -18.50 -4.90
C LEU A 282 30.50 -18.99 -6.24
N GLU A 283 31.80 -18.78 -6.51
CA GLU A 283 32.48 -19.24 -7.72
C GLU A 283 32.41 -20.76 -7.85
N GLY A 284 32.81 -21.49 -6.79
CA GLY A 284 32.75 -22.96 -6.79
C GLY A 284 31.34 -23.51 -6.93
N HIS A 285 30.38 -22.87 -6.27
CA HIS A 285 28.97 -23.28 -6.35
C HIS A 285 28.38 -23.08 -7.75
N LEU A 286 28.62 -21.92 -8.37
CA LEU A 286 28.18 -21.64 -9.75
C LEU A 286 28.85 -22.59 -10.75
N SER A 287 30.15 -22.91 -10.59
CA SER A 287 30.87 -23.88 -11.42
C SER A 287 30.27 -25.28 -11.32
N ALA A 288 29.98 -25.74 -10.11
CA ALA A 288 29.29 -27.02 -9.89
C ALA A 288 27.89 -27.06 -10.51
N MET A 289 27.11 -25.97 -10.38
CA MET A 289 25.81 -25.85 -11.04
C MET A 289 25.95 -25.85 -12.56
N PHE A 290 26.96 -25.16 -13.10
CA PHE A 290 27.18 -25.08 -14.53
C PHE A 290 27.51 -26.47 -15.16
N THR A 291 28.28 -27.28 -14.47
CA THR A 291 28.60 -28.65 -14.89
C THR A 291 27.35 -29.54 -14.96
N ARG A 292 26.43 -29.37 -14.02
CA ARG A 292 25.18 -30.16 -13.92
C ARG A 292 24.01 -29.59 -14.70
N ARG A 293 24.17 -28.41 -15.33
CA ARG A 293 23.04 -27.68 -15.93
C ARG A 293 22.38 -28.47 -17.08
N ASP A 294 21.10 -28.21 -17.26
CA ASP A 294 20.43 -28.55 -18.50
C ASP A 294 20.93 -27.61 -19.61
N GLN A 295 21.71 -28.14 -20.56
CA GLN A 295 22.30 -27.38 -21.68
C GLN A 295 21.24 -26.75 -22.59
N LYS A 296 19.99 -27.25 -22.56
CA LYS A 296 18.87 -26.70 -23.33
C LYS A 296 18.16 -25.53 -22.64
N SER A 297 18.53 -25.20 -21.38
CA SER A 297 17.95 -24.09 -20.66
C SER A 297 18.92 -22.92 -20.48
N VAL A 298 18.41 -21.73 -20.73
CA VAL A 298 19.16 -20.49 -20.43
C VAL A 298 19.13 -20.12 -18.95
N TRP A 299 18.25 -20.73 -18.16
CA TRP A 299 17.98 -20.37 -16.78
C TRP A 299 18.84 -21.20 -15.80
N LEU A 300 19.32 -20.55 -14.72
CA LEU A 300 19.95 -21.28 -13.62
C LEU A 300 18.93 -22.18 -12.90
N PHE A 301 17.67 -21.76 -12.82
CA PHE A 301 16.59 -22.46 -12.16
C PHE A 301 15.41 -22.65 -13.14
N PRO A 302 15.50 -23.59 -14.06
CA PRO A 302 14.47 -23.83 -15.05
C PRO A 302 13.20 -24.43 -14.45
N ALA A 303 12.05 -24.11 -15.00
CA ALA A 303 10.81 -24.80 -14.66
C ALA A 303 10.83 -26.24 -15.23
N PRO A 304 10.15 -27.20 -14.55
CA PRO A 304 9.97 -28.54 -15.12
C PRO A 304 9.33 -28.48 -16.52
N ARG A 305 9.96 -29.14 -17.49
CA ARG A 305 9.50 -29.13 -18.88
C ARG A 305 8.26 -30.01 -19.04
N ARG A 306 7.08 -29.46 -18.79
CA ARG A 306 5.81 -30.10 -19.17
C ARG A 306 5.28 -29.63 -20.53
N LYS A 307 5.78 -28.53 -21.07
CA LYS A 307 5.46 -27.93 -22.37
C LYS A 307 6.71 -27.23 -22.87
N ALA A 308 6.94 -27.26 -24.16
CA ALA A 308 8.19 -26.93 -24.89
C ALA A 308 8.82 -25.54 -24.68
N GLN A 309 8.40 -24.73 -23.73
CA GLN A 309 8.95 -23.40 -23.47
C GLN A 309 9.98 -23.43 -22.34
N ASP A 310 11.18 -22.96 -22.65
CA ASP A 310 12.21 -22.68 -21.64
C ASP A 310 11.81 -21.44 -20.82
N ARG A 311 11.59 -21.63 -19.52
CA ARG A 311 11.18 -20.58 -18.60
C ARG A 311 11.74 -20.83 -17.20
N PRO A 312 11.91 -19.77 -16.38
CA PRO A 312 12.37 -19.95 -15.01
C PRO A 312 11.30 -20.61 -14.15
N ALA A 313 11.73 -21.26 -13.10
CA ALA A 313 10.85 -21.78 -12.06
C ALA A 313 9.99 -20.65 -11.47
N ARG A 314 8.71 -20.91 -11.29
CA ARG A 314 7.77 -19.89 -10.81
C ARG A 314 7.95 -19.60 -9.32
N SER A 315 8.22 -20.62 -8.52
CA SER A 315 8.39 -20.53 -7.07
C SER A 315 8.92 -21.84 -6.51
N LEU A 316 9.78 -21.73 -5.51
CA LEU A 316 10.27 -22.85 -4.68
C LEU A 316 9.70 -22.79 -3.24
N LYS A 317 8.70 -21.94 -2.98
CA LYS A 317 8.17 -21.70 -1.63
C LYS A 317 7.57 -22.94 -0.99
N GLU A 318 6.82 -23.71 -1.76
CA GLU A 318 6.20 -24.95 -1.26
C GLU A 318 7.26 -26.02 -0.97
N SER A 319 8.31 -26.10 -1.80
CA SER A 319 9.44 -26.99 -1.55
C SER A 319 10.15 -26.64 -0.24
N LEU A 320 10.44 -25.35 -0.03
CA LEU A 320 11.04 -24.88 1.24
C LEU A 320 10.11 -25.17 2.44
N ARG A 321 8.80 -24.92 2.31
CA ARG A 321 7.85 -25.17 3.40
C ARG A 321 7.82 -26.62 3.86
N LYS A 322 7.99 -27.56 2.92
CA LYS A 322 7.99 -29.01 3.24
C LYS A 322 9.21 -29.45 4.02
N ILE A 323 10.36 -28.82 3.82
CA ILE A 323 11.64 -29.29 4.40
C ILE A 323 12.07 -28.51 5.64
N ARG A 324 11.71 -27.22 5.77
CA ARG A 324 12.27 -26.32 6.78
C ARG A 324 12.03 -26.79 8.23
N ASP A 325 10.87 -27.40 8.48
CA ASP A 325 10.52 -27.87 9.82
C ASP A 325 11.31 -29.15 10.16
N LYS A 326 11.52 -30.05 9.18
CA LYS A 326 12.37 -31.23 9.29
C LYS A 326 13.84 -30.87 9.47
N ALA A 327 14.30 -29.79 8.83
CA ALA A 327 15.66 -29.26 8.98
C ALA A 327 15.90 -28.54 10.33
N GLY A 328 14.92 -28.51 11.24
CA GLY A 328 15.03 -27.74 12.49
C GLY A 328 15.06 -26.23 12.29
N CYS A 329 14.52 -25.75 11.17
CA CYS A 329 14.51 -24.33 10.78
C CYS A 329 13.07 -23.78 10.62
N PRO A 330 12.17 -23.94 11.61
CA PRO A 330 10.78 -23.51 11.48
C PRO A 330 10.71 -22.00 11.28
N GLY A 331 9.81 -21.58 10.40
CA GLY A 331 9.57 -20.15 10.12
C GLY A 331 10.59 -19.48 9.21
N ILE A 332 11.66 -20.15 8.79
CA ILE A 332 12.65 -19.63 7.85
C ILE A 332 12.03 -19.47 6.45
N TRP A 333 12.41 -18.40 5.77
CA TRP A 333 12.03 -18.09 4.40
C TRP A 333 13.25 -17.65 3.57
N PHE A 334 13.14 -17.64 2.28
CA PHE A 334 14.22 -17.25 1.35
C PHE A 334 14.84 -15.87 1.68
N HIS A 335 14.06 -14.94 2.22
CA HIS A 335 14.62 -13.64 2.60
C HIS A 335 15.63 -13.74 3.76
N ASP A 336 15.56 -14.81 4.56
CA ASP A 336 16.52 -15.04 5.64
C ASP A 336 17.90 -15.45 5.09
N CYS A 337 17.98 -16.08 3.90
CA CYS A 337 19.25 -16.29 3.21
C CYS A 337 19.95 -14.96 2.85
N ARG A 338 19.19 -13.98 2.41
CA ARG A 338 19.72 -12.64 2.17
C ARG A 338 20.12 -11.92 3.47
N HIS A 339 19.38 -12.10 4.55
CA HIS A 339 19.78 -11.62 5.87
C HIS A 339 21.06 -12.29 6.34
N HIS A 340 21.21 -13.60 6.10
CA HIS A 340 22.47 -14.34 6.34
C HIS A 340 23.64 -13.67 5.62
N PHE A 341 23.56 -13.49 4.29
CA PHE A 341 24.62 -12.84 3.52
C PHE A 341 25.02 -11.48 4.11
N ILE A 342 24.03 -10.60 4.36
CA ILE A 342 24.31 -9.27 4.91
C ILE A 342 24.93 -9.36 6.29
N SER A 343 24.43 -10.23 7.17
CA SER A 343 24.97 -10.43 8.53
C SER A 343 26.43 -10.88 8.50
N TYR A 344 26.74 -11.86 7.66
CA TYR A 344 28.11 -12.37 7.53
C TYR A 344 29.04 -11.34 6.90
N ALA A 345 28.60 -10.61 5.87
CA ALA A 345 29.37 -9.53 5.27
C ALA A 345 29.70 -8.43 6.30
N VAL A 346 28.73 -8.05 7.15
CA VAL A 346 28.93 -7.09 8.24
C VAL A 346 29.90 -7.65 9.31
N MET A 347 29.73 -8.90 9.72
CA MET A 347 30.64 -9.56 10.69
C MET A 347 32.06 -9.71 10.15
N SER A 348 32.20 -9.90 8.83
CA SER A 348 33.50 -9.92 8.14
C SER A 348 34.14 -8.52 7.98
N GLY A 349 33.45 -7.46 8.39
CA GLY A 349 33.99 -6.10 8.35
C GLY A 349 33.93 -5.42 6.98
N ILE A 350 33.14 -5.96 6.05
CA ILE A 350 32.90 -5.31 4.75
C ILE A 350 32.11 -4.02 4.98
N ASP A 351 32.47 -2.96 4.31
CA ASP A 351 31.82 -1.66 4.45
C ASP A 351 30.36 -1.68 3.97
N TYR A 352 29.54 -0.87 4.59
CA TYR A 352 28.10 -0.87 4.34
C TYR A 352 27.73 -0.44 2.91
N LEU A 353 28.53 0.40 2.28
CA LEU A 353 28.29 0.86 0.90
C LEU A 353 28.52 -0.27 -0.10
N THR A 354 29.58 -1.04 0.07
CA THR A 354 29.87 -2.23 -0.75
C THR A 354 28.77 -3.27 -0.59
N ILE A 355 28.35 -3.59 0.65
CA ILE A 355 27.24 -4.50 0.89
C ILE A 355 25.95 -3.96 0.25
N ALA A 356 25.66 -2.65 0.39
CA ALA A 356 24.49 -2.03 -0.21
C ALA A 356 24.46 -2.16 -1.74
N ARG A 357 25.60 -2.01 -2.41
CA ARG A 357 25.75 -2.22 -3.86
C ARG A 357 25.41 -3.66 -4.24
N TRP A 358 26.00 -4.65 -3.59
CA TRP A 358 25.73 -6.06 -3.87
C TRP A 358 24.28 -6.45 -3.66
N VAL A 359 23.66 -5.96 -2.58
CA VAL A 359 22.27 -6.31 -2.29
C VAL A 359 21.25 -5.37 -2.94
N GLY A 360 21.65 -4.27 -3.56
CA GLY A 360 20.78 -3.29 -4.22
C GLY A 360 19.92 -2.50 -3.24
N HIS A 361 20.56 -1.90 -2.20
CA HIS A 361 19.99 -0.88 -1.34
C HIS A 361 20.40 0.50 -1.86
N ARG A 362 19.43 1.39 -2.07
CA ARG A 362 19.65 2.74 -2.61
C ARG A 362 20.04 3.78 -1.56
N ASP A 363 19.98 3.40 -0.30
CA ASP A 363 20.20 4.29 0.85
C ASP A 363 21.67 4.41 1.28
N GLY A 364 22.59 3.97 0.42
CA GLY A 364 24.03 4.03 0.72
C GLY A 364 24.47 3.18 1.91
N GLY A 365 23.65 2.19 2.32
CA GLY A 365 23.99 1.29 3.44
C GLY A 365 23.42 1.72 4.79
N ILE A 366 22.64 2.82 4.85
CA ILE A 366 22.04 3.31 6.11
C ILE A 366 21.18 2.22 6.76
N LEU A 367 20.36 1.52 5.97
CA LEU A 367 19.52 0.43 6.48
C LEU A 367 20.35 -0.72 7.01
N ILE A 368 21.49 -1.03 6.36
CA ILE A 368 22.41 -2.08 6.79
C ILE A 368 22.99 -1.72 8.16
N GLY A 369 23.50 -0.51 8.32
CA GLY A 369 24.03 -0.02 9.59
C GLY A 369 22.98 -0.06 10.72
N ARG A 370 21.75 0.35 10.45
CA ARG A 370 20.66 0.34 11.45
C ARG A 370 20.22 -1.07 11.85
N VAL A 371 20.20 -2.01 10.93
CA VAL A 371 19.65 -3.36 11.17
C VAL A 371 20.73 -4.32 11.65
N TYR A 372 21.96 -4.23 11.11
CA TYR A 372 23.03 -5.21 11.33
C TYR A 372 24.25 -4.65 12.04
N GLY A 373 24.35 -3.34 12.22
CA GLY A 373 25.53 -2.70 12.81
C GLY A 373 25.91 -3.20 14.21
N HIS A 374 24.93 -3.75 14.95
CA HIS A 374 25.19 -4.37 16.26
C HIS A 374 25.95 -5.70 16.18
N LEU A 375 26.01 -6.35 15.01
CA LEU A 375 26.73 -7.62 14.81
C LEU A 375 28.24 -7.42 14.62
N ASN A 376 28.72 -6.19 14.57
CA ASN A 376 30.09 -5.86 14.21
C ASN A 376 30.96 -5.46 15.42
N ASP A 377 30.69 -5.97 16.61
CA ASP A 377 31.42 -5.56 17.82
C ASP A 377 32.89 -6.05 17.82
N GLU A 378 33.20 -7.23 17.28
CA GLU A 378 34.56 -7.69 17.11
C GLU A 378 35.37 -6.86 16.11
N HIS A 379 34.74 -6.52 15.00
CA HIS A 379 35.34 -5.61 14.00
C HIS A 379 35.62 -4.25 14.61
N LYS A 380 34.68 -3.68 15.39
CA LYS A 380 34.91 -2.40 16.09
C LYS A 380 36.16 -2.45 16.98
N ARG A 381 36.37 -3.55 17.75
CA ARG A 381 37.55 -3.73 18.54
C ARG A 381 38.82 -3.80 17.68
N LYS A 382 38.78 -4.56 16.58
CA LYS A 382 39.90 -4.63 15.62
C LYS A 382 40.21 -3.27 14.99
N GLN A 383 39.21 -2.48 14.68
CA GLN A 383 39.37 -1.12 14.11
C GLN A 383 39.92 -0.15 15.16
N ALA A 384 39.48 -0.23 16.42
CA ALA A 384 40.04 0.59 17.50
C ALA A 384 41.54 0.40 17.66
N ASN A 385 42.06 -0.85 17.53
CA ASN A 385 43.47 -1.15 17.59
C ASN A 385 44.28 -0.61 16.39
N ARG A 386 43.65 -0.13 15.35
CA ARG A 386 44.30 0.53 14.19
C ARG A 386 44.48 2.03 14.39
N LEU A 387 43.83 2.59 15.42
CA LEU A 387 44.04 4.00 15.77
C LEU A 387 45.38 4.10 16.50
N SER A 388 46.31 4.83 15.90
CA SER A 388 47.60 5.18 16.47
C SER A 388 47.60 6.67 16.75
N PHE A 389 47.86 7.04 17.98
CA PHE A 389 48.01 8.43 18.38
C PHE A 389 49.46 8.65 18.75
N GLU A 390 50.12 9.58 18.07
CA GLU A 390 51.43 10.11 18.50
C GLU A 390 51.16 11.15 19.60
N ILE A 391 51.09 10.74 20.85
CA ILE A 391 50.90 11.61 22.03
C ILE A 391 52.22 11.77 22.74
#